data_0ada25b5195d5dad8baffafc35979d1b
#
_entry.id   0ada25b5195d5dad8baffafc35979d1b
#
_cell.length_a   1.000
_cell.length_b   1.000
_cell.length_c   1.000
_cell.angle_alpha   90.00
_cell.angle_beta   90.00
_cell.angle_gamma   90.00
#
_symmetry.space_group_name_H-M   'P 1'
#
loop_
_entity.id
_entity.type
_entity.pdbx_description
1 polymer ?
#
loop_
_entity_poly.entity_id
_entity_poly.type
_entity_poly.pdbx_seq_one_letter_code
_entity_poly.pdbx_strand_id
1 'polypeptide(L)'
;MDLSQISRTGILLLICRAVETQRKNAVFNDPMAVLCLERLMSSASEADRRWILSKKRRYEGIGAQDSTAGVRRLVAFDQAADRFIAANPNCTVINLACGLDTRFWRIDHERCTYLELDLPEVIRLKKLGALCGPRNTI
;
A
#
# COMPACT_ATOMS: atom_id res chain seq x y z
N MET A 1 6.39 -11.57 -13.86
CA MET A 1 6.72 -10.18 -13.44
C MET A 1 8.04 -10.24 -12.69
N ASP A 2 8.98 -9.40 -13.04
CA ASP A 2 10.26 -9.31 -12.33
C ASP A 2 10.13 -8.34 -11.14
N LEU A 3 10.23 -8.86 -9.93
CA LEU A 3 10.15 -8.08 -8.69
C LEU A 3 11.50 -7.49 -8.27
N SER A 4 12.58 -7.74 -9.03
CA SER A 4 13.92 -7.19 -8.74
C SER A 4 13.96 -5.67 -8.79
N GLN A 5 13.05 -5.07 -9.57
CA GLN A 5 12.92 -3.61 -9.73
C GLN A 5 12.15 -2.95 -8.57
N ILE A 6 11.55 -3.74 -7.69
CA ILE A 6 10.79 -3.20 -6.56
C ILE A 6 11.60 -3.35 -5.29
N SER A 7 11.65 -2.29 -4.50
CA SER A 7 12.20 -2.39 -3.15
C SER A 7 11.48 -3.48 -2.36
N ARG A 8 12.23 -4.46 -1.86
CA ARG A 8 11.69 -5.48 -0.94
C ARG A 8 10.99 -4.88 0.27
N THR A 9 11.42 -3.69 0.69
CA THR A 9 10.75 -2.91 1.75
C THR A 9 9.33 -2.53 1.36
N GLY A 10 9.10 -2.09 0.11
CA GLY A 10 7.76 -1.77 -0.40
C GLY A 10 6.82 -2.98 -0.36
N ILE A 11 7.33 -4.16 -0.74
CA ILE A 11 6.56 -5.42 -0.67
C ILE A 11 6.28 -5.80 0.79
N LEU A 12 7.24 -5.65 1.70
CA LEU A 12 7.03 -5.93 3.12
C LEU A 12 5.93 -5.04 3.72
N LEU A 13 5.91 -3.75 3.39
CA LEU A 13 4.87 -2.82 3.83
C LEU A 13 3.49 -3.19 3.25
N LEU A 14 3.44 -3.66 2.00
CA LEU A 14 2.21 -4.18 1.41
C LEU A 14 1.70 -5.42 2.17
N ILE A 15 2.59 -6.38 2.44
CA ILE A 15 2.26 -7.59 3.21
C ILE A 15 1.73 -7.22 4.61
N CYS A 16 2.40 -6.29 5.29
CA CYS A 16 2.01 -5.84 6.62
C CYS A 16 0.58 -5.27 6.63
N ARG A 17 0.24 -4.41 5.66
CA ARG A 17 -1.10 -3.84 5.53
C ARG A 17 -2.16 -4.89 5.21
N ALA A 18 -1.86 -5.79 4.27
CA ALA A 18 -2.77 -6.86 3.88
C ALA A 18 -3.05 -7.83 5.04
N VAL A 19 -2.02 -8.23 5.79
CA VAL A 19 -2.17 -9.10 6.96
C VAL A 19 -2.97 -8.40 8.06
N GLU A 20 -2.68 -7.13 8.35
CA GLU A 20 -3.41 -6.38 9.37
C GLU A 20 -4.89 -6.26 9.02
N THR A 21 -5.21 -5.96 7.76
CA THR A 21 -6.60 -5.85 7.28
C THR A 21 -7.41 -7.15 7.48
N GLN A 22 -6.75 -8.30 7.40
CA GLN A 22 -7.39 -9.62 7.54
C GLN A 22 -7.51 -10.09 9.01
N ARG A 23 -7.03 -9.31 9.98
CA ARG A 23 -7.13 -9.67 11.39
C ARG A 23 -8.54 -9.45 11.94
N LYS A 24 -8.97 -10.31 12.85
CA LYS A 24 -10.27 -10.18 13.52
C LYS A 24 -10.45 -8.84 14.25
N ASN A 25 -9.37 -8.31 14.83
CA ASN A 25 -9.35 -7.03 15.56
C ASN A 25 -8.40 -6.05 14.84
N ALA A 26 -8.58 -5.90 13.52
CA ALA A 26 -7.77 -5.00 12.72
C ALA A 26 -7.89 -3.56 13.22
N VAL A 27 -6.75 -2.90 13.43
CA VAL A 27 -6.69 -1.46 13.76
C VAL A 27 -6.57 -0.61 12.51
N PHE A 28 -6.47 -1.24 11.34
CA PHE A 28 -6.29 -0.61 10.05
C PHE A 28 -6.99 -1.45 8.98
N ASN A 29 -7.69 -0.80 8.07
CA ASN A 29 -8.41 -1.47 6.98
C ASN A 29 -7.93 -0.95 5.62
N ASP A 30 -7.34 -1.84 4.83
CA ASP A 30 -6.84 -1.57 3.48
C ASP A 30 -7.16 -2.75 2.54
N PRO A 31 -8.42 -2.90 2.12
CA PRO A 31 -8.82 -3.99 1.22
C PRO A 31 -8.03 -3.98 -0.08
N MET A 32 -7.61 -2.80 -0.52
CA MET A 32 -6.83 -2.65 -1.74
C MET A 32 -5.43 -3.25 -1.57
N ALA A 33 -4.81 -3.17 -0.38
CA ALA A 33 -3.54 -3.85 -0.12
C ALA A 33 -3.67 -5.38 -0.20
N VAL A 34 -4.79 -5.95 0.23
CA VAL A 34 -5.07 -7.38 0.08
C VAL A 34 -5.14 -7.77 -1.40
N LEU A 35 -5.94 -7.04 -2.18
CA LEU A 35 -6.08 -7.27 -3.61
C LEU A 35 -4.74 -7.11 -4.36
N CYS A 36 -3.95 -6.10 -4.00
CA CYS A 36 -2.63 -5.88 -4.58
C CYS A 36 -1.67 -7.03 -4.29
N LEU A 37 -1.66 -7.52 -3.07
CA LEU A 37 -0.80 -8.64 -2.68
C LEU A 37 -1.19 -9.91 -3.45
N GLU A 38 -2.47 -10.19 -3.60
CA GLU A 38 -2.97 -11.33 -4.39
C GLU A 38 -2.54 -11.25 -5.85
N ARG A 39 -2.70 -10.08 -6.48
CA ARG A 39 -2.28 -9.86 -7.87
C ARG A 39 -0.76 -9.95 -8.03
N LEU A 40 0.00 -9.38 -7.09
CA LEU A 40 1.44 -9.50 -7.08
C LEU A 40 1.87 -10.96 -7.00
N MET A 41 1.26 -11.73 -6.12
CA MET A 41 1.54 -13.17 -5.96
C MET A 41 1.17 -13.98 -7.19
N SER A 42 0.07 -13.67 -7.87
CA SER A 42 -0.35 -14.40 -9.08
C SER A 42 0.64 -14.24 -10.24
N SER A 43 1.31 -13.10 -10.32
CA SER A 43 2.26 -12.77 -11.40
C SER A 43 3.74 -12.93 -11.01
N ALA A 44 4.03 -13.19 -9.73
CA ALA A 44 5.40 -13.36 -9.23
C ALA A 44 6.04 -14.67 -9.65
N SER A 45 7.37 -14.69 -9.75
CA SER A 45 8.16 -15.91 -9.89
C SER A 45 7.92 -16.85 -8.70
N GLU A 46 8.20 -18.14 -8.87
CA GLU A 46 8.05 -19.09 -7.75
C GLU A 46 8.96 -18.75 -6.57
N ALA A 47 10.16 -18.25 -6.83
CA ALA A 47 11.09 -17.81 -5.79
C ALA A 47 10.55 -16.61 -5.00
N ASP A 48 10.03 -15.60 -5.70
CA ASP A 48 9.44 -14.42 -5.07
C ASP A 48 8.18 -14.78 -4.29
N ARG A 49 7.34 -15.65 -4.86
CA ARG A 49 6.14 -16.15 -4.19
C ARG A 49 6.47 -16.86 -2.87
N ARG A 50 7.47 -17.74 -2.87
CA ARG A 50 7.95 -18.39 -1.65
C ARG A 50 8.45 -17.38 -0.61
N TRP A 51 9.21 -16.38 -1.07
CA TRP A 51 9.68 -15.32 -0.20
C TRP A 51 8.53 -14.50 0.40
N ILE A 52 7.56 -14.06 -0.41
CA ILE A 52 6.37 -13.31 0.05
C ILE A 52 5.60 -14.13 1.08
N LEU A 53 5.33 -15.42 0.80
CA LEU A 53 4.62 -16.31 1.73
C LEU A 53 5.36 -16.48 3.05
N SER A 54 6.69 -16.57 3.02
CA SER A 54 7.50 -16.68 4.25
C SER A 54 7.35 -15.41 5.12
N LYS A 55 7.33 -14.24 4.49
CA LYS A 55 7.14 -12.96 5.19
C LYS A 55 5.71 -12.81 5.70
N LYS A 56 4.72 -13.19 4.90
CA LYS A 56 3.30 -13.17 5.29
C LYS A 56 3.10 -14.00 6.57
N ARG A 57 3.55 -15.24 6.59
CA ARG A 57 3.48 -16.13 7.78
C ARG A 57 4.14 -15.52 9.01
N ARG A 58 5.30 -14.87 8.81
CA ARG A 58 5.98 -14.17 9.91
C ARG A 58 5.10 -13.04 10.49
N TYR A 59 4.49 -12.20 9.65
CA TYR A 59 3.61 -11.12 10.11
C TYR A 59 2.32 -11.65 10.75
N GLU A 60 1.76 -12.75 10.25
CA GLU A 60 0.60 -13.44 10.85
C GLU A 60 0.92 -13.94 12.26
N GLY A 61 2.14 -14.44 12.49
CA GLY A 61 2.60 -14.96 13.80
C GLY A 61 3.03 -13.87 14.80
N ILE A 62 3.23 -12.62 14.36
CA ILE A 62 3.56 -11.51 15.25
C ILE A 62 2.27 -11.02 15.91
N GLY A 63 2.31 -10.87 17.25
CA GLY A 63 1.16 -10.32 17.99
C GLY A 63 0.75 -8.94 17.50
N ALA A 64 -0.53 -8.62 17.64
CA ALA A 64 -1.08 -7.34 17.16
C ALA A 64 -0.32 -6.11 17.68
N GLN A 65 0.23 -6.18 18.90
CA GLN A 65 0.97 -5.06 19.51
C GLN A 65 2.28 -4.73 18.79
N ASP A 66 3.00 -5.73 18.27
CA ASP A 66 4.30 -5.52 17.62
C ASP A 66 4.18 -5.19 16.12
N SER A 67 3.11 -5.67 15.46
CA SER A 67 2.86 -5.36 14.05
C SER A 67 2.23 -3.97 13.84
N THR A 68 1.61 -3.41 14.87
CA THR A 68 0.81 -2.18 14.76
C THR A 68 1.63 -0.89 14.68
N ALA A 69 2.89 -0.88 15.11
CA ALA A 69 3.69 0.36 15.10
C ALA A 69 3.81 0.96 13.69
N GLY A 70 4.13 0.13 12.69
CA GLY A 70 4.18 0.56 11.28
C GLY A 70 2.83 0.99 10.73
N VAL A 71 1.77 0.28 11.11
CA VAL A 71 0.41 0.52 10.66
C VAL A 71 -0.18 1.78 11.32
N ARG A 72 0.06 2.01 12.61
CA ARG A 72 -0.39 3.22 13.31
C ARG A 72 0.17 4.49 12.69
N ARG A 73 1.40 4.44 12.20
CA ARG A 73 1.98 5.57 11.45
C ARG A 73 1.18 5.87 10.19
N LEU A 74 0.73 4.85 9.46
CA LEU A 74 -0.10 5.03 8.25
C LEU A 74 -1.45 5.65 8.61
N VAL A 75 -2.10 5.18 9.66
CA VAL A 75 -3.35 5.77 10.18
C VAL A 75 -3.17 7.25 10.49
N ALA A 76 -2.10 7.62 11.17
CA ALA A 76 -1.82 9.01 11.50
C ALA A 76 -1.64 9.89 10.25
N PHE A 77 -0.92 9.39 9.25
CA PHE A 77 -0.75 10.10 7.97
C PHE A 77 -2.06 10.21 7.19
N ASP A 78 -2.86 9.16 7.12
CA ASP A 78 -4.14 9.17 6.42
C ASP A 78 -5.09 10.16 7.11
N GLN A 79 -5.18 10.16 8.44
CA GLN A 79 -5.96 11.13 9.20
C GLN A 79 -5.48 12.58 9.02
N ALA A 80 -4.17 12.80 8.90
CA ALA A 80 -3.64 14.13 8.63
C ALA A 80 -4.02 14.60 7.23
N ALA A 81 -3.96 13.72 6.23
CA ALA A 81 -4.38 14.00 4.87
C ALA A 81 -5.89 14.34 4.82
N ASP A 82 -6.75 13.52 5.43
CA ASP A 82 -8.20 13.76 5.46
C ASP A 82 -8.57 15.09 6.12
N ARG A 83 -7.92 15.41 7.26
CA ARG A 83 -8.14 16.73 7.92
C ARG A 83 -7.73 17.88 7.01
N PHE A 84 -6.61 17.75 6.30
CA PHE A 84 -6.15 18.80 5.39
C PHE A 84 -7.11 18.95 4.20
N ILE A 85 -7.51 17.84 3.58
CA ILE A 85 -8.47 17.83 2.45
C ILE A 85 -9.80 18.45 2.88
N ALA A 86 -10.30 18.08 4.06
CA ALA A 86 -11.54 18.62 4.59
C ALA A 86 -11.49 20.15 4.78
N ALA A 87 -10.35 20.67 5.24
CA ALA A 87 -10.14 22.10 5.43
C ALA A 87 -9.84 22.85 4.12
N ASN A 88 -9.35 22.15 3.08
CA ASN A 88 -8.91 22.74 1.82
C ASN A 88 -9.46 21.96 0.61
N PRO A 89 -10.76 22.05 0.32
CA PRO A 89 -11.35 21.38 -0.84
C PRO A 89 -10.64 21.79 -2.14
N ASN A 90 -10.51 20.85 -3.07
CA ASN A 90 -9.79 21.00 -4.34
C ASN A 90 -8.27 21.20 -4.19
N CYS A 91 -7.69 20.87 -3.03
CA CYS A 91 -6.24 20.87 -2.86
C CYS A 91 -5.57 19.80 -3.72
N THR A 92 -4.25 19.87 -3.83
CA THR A 92 -3.44 18.80 -4.44
C THR A 92 -2.69 18.05 -3.34
N VAL A 93 -2.88 16.74 -3.31
CA VAL A 93 -2.12 15.81 -2.45
C VAL A 93 -1.08 15.09 -3.30
N ILE A 94 0.18 15.19 -2.92
CA ILE A 94 1.29 14.55 -3.62
C ILE A 94 1.89 13.46 -2.73
N ASN A 95 1.80 12.20 -3.16
CA ASN A 95 2.43 11.06 -2.50
C ASN A 95 3.79 10.78 -3.15
N LEU A 96 4.85 11.28 -2.51
CA LEU A 96 6.23 11.12 -2.98
C LEU A 96 6.79 9.76 -2.58
N ALA A 97 7.53 9.11 -3.48
CA ALA A 97 8.07 7.76 -3.29
C ALA A 97 6.94 6.79 -2.87
N CYS A 98 5.86 6.82 -3.64
CA CYS A 98 4.60 6.17 -3.28
C CYS A 98 4.70 4.62 -3.19
N GLY A 99 5.68 4.01 -3.84
CA GLY A 99 5.87 2.56 -3.83
C GLY A 99 4.58 1.81 -4.18
N LEU A 100 4.26 0.82 -3.37
CA LEU A 100 3.01 0.06 -3.45
C LEU A 100 1.94 0.59 -2.47
N ASP A 101 2.00 1.88 -2.10
CA ASP A 101 0.99 2.48 -1.24
C ASP A 101 -0.38 2.53 -1.92
N THR A 102 -1.41 2.33 -1.14
CA THR A 102 -2.82 2.29 -1.52
C THR A 102 -3.61 3.44 -0.87
N ARG A 103 -2.90 4.50 -0.42
CA ARG A 103 -3.51 5.64 0.29
C ARG A 103 -4.63 6.29 -0.48
N PHE A 104 -4.51 6.41 -1.80
CA PHE A 104 -5.58 6.93 -2.66
C PHE A 104 -6.97 6.37 -2.30
N TRP A 105 -7.03 5.06 -1.98
CA TRP A 105 -8.28 4.38 -1.67
C TRP A 105 -8.74 4.50 -0.21
N ARG A 106 -7.90 5.11 0.64
CA ARG A 106 -8.17 5.24 2.08
C ARG A 106 -8.49 6.66 2.52
N ILE A 107 -8.18 7.67 1.71
CA ILE A 107 -8.47 9.08 1.99
C ILE A 107 -9.61 9.60 1.13
N ASP A 108 -10.15 10.78 1.45
CA ASP A 108 -11.19 11.46 0.70
C ASP A 108 -10.67 12.04 -0.63
N HIS A 109 -10.33 11.14 -1.58
CA HIS A 109 -9.74 11.50 -2.87
C HIS A 109 -10.71 12.20 -3.83
N GLU A 110 -12.02 12.15 -3.59
CA GLU A 110 -13.02 12.83 -4.43
C GLU A 110 -12.96 14.36 -4.27
N ARG A 111 -12.40 14.83 -3.15
CA ARG A 111 -12.30 16.25 -2.81
C ARG A 111 -10.92 16.85 -3.06
N CYS A 112 -9.99 16.11 -3.66
CA CYS A 112 -8.65 16.59 -3.96
C CYS A 112 -8.13 16.08 -5.32
N THR A 113 -7.10 16.73 -5.84
CA THR A 113 -6.28 16.16 -6.91
C THR A 113 -5.19 15.31 -6.25
N TYR A 114 -5.18 13.99 -6.53
CA TYR A 114 -4.19 13.09 -5.95
C TYR A 114 -3.15 12.68 -6.98
N LEU A 115 -1.88 12.93 -6.68
CA LEU A 115 -0.75 12.60 -7.54
C LEU A 115 0.19 11.62 -6.83
N GLU A 116 0.65 10.61 -7.55
CA GLU A 116 1.67 9.68 -7.09
C GLU A 116 2.95 9.85 -7.91
N LEU A 117 4.07 10.02 -7.22
CA LEU A 117 5.40 10.14 -7.81
C LEU A 117 6.30 9.03 -7.25
N ASP A 118 6.94 8.32 -8.17
CA ASP A 118 7.98 7.33 -7.86
C ASP A 118 8.86 7.11 -9.09
N LEU A 119 9.83 6.21 -8.97
CA LEU A 119 10.65 5.78 -10.10
C LEU A 119 9.77 5.21 -11.23
N PRO A 120 10.12 5.43 -12.51
CA PRO A 120 9.30 5.00 -13.63
C PRO A 120 8.93 3.51 -13.62
N GLU A 121 9.83 2.65 -13.16
CA GLU A 121 9.61 1.21 -13.03
C GLU A 121 8.54 0.88 -11.97
N VAL A 122 8.51 1.61 -10.86
CA VAL A 122 7.50 1.44 -9.80
C VAL A 122 6.13 1.86 -10.32
N ILE A 123 6.05 3.00 -10.96
CA ILE A 123 4.81 3.51 -11.57
C ILE A 123 4.31 2.57 -12.66
N ARG A 124 5.20 2.07 -13.53
CA ARG A 124 4.84 1.06 -14.54
C ARG A 124 4.23 -0.18 -13.90
N LEU A 125 4.85 -0.68 -12.83
CA LEU A 125 4.34 -1.84 -12.13
C LEU A 125 2.94 -1.59 -11.54
N LYS A 126 2.73 -0.46 -10.88
CA LYS A 126 1.41 -0.07 -10.37
C LYS A 126 0.35 -0.05 -11.48
N LYS A 127 0.68 0.48 -12.65
CA LYS A 127 -0.21 0.55 -13.82
C LYS A 127 -0.47 -0.82 -14.45
N LEU A 128 0.58 -1.61 -14.70
CA LEU A 128 0.47 -2.92 -15.37
C LEU A 128 -0.29 -3.96 -14.56
N GLY A 129 -0.15 -3.93 -13.25
CA GLY A 129 -0.84 -4.88 -12.37
C GLY A 129 -2.26 -4.44 -11.99
N ALA A 130 -2.77 -3.31 -12.51
CA ALA A 130 -3.88 -2.60 -11.89
C ALA A 130 -3.71 -2.59 -10.34
N LEU A 131 -2.44 -2.51 -9.93
CA LEU A 131 -2.02 -2.50 -8.55
C LEU A 131 -2.24 -1.07 -8.03
N CYS A 132 -3.50 -0.71 -7.79
CA CYS A 132 -3.73 0.18 -6.68
C CYS A 132 -3.31 1.64 -6.81
N GLY A 133 -3.34 2.24 -8.00
CA GLY A 133 -3.08 3.67 -8.14
C GLY A 133 -4.22 4.41 -8.84
N PRO A 134 -4.34 5.72 -8.61
CA PRO A 134 -5.21 6.58 -9.40
C PRO A 134 -4.78 6.55 -10.88
N ARG A 135 -5.70 6.90 -11.77
CA ARG A 135 -5.38 6.99 -13.21
C ARG A 135 -4.35 8.09 -13.52
N ASN A 136 -4.16 9.05 -12.61
CA ASN A 136 -3.27 10.20 -12.75
C ASN A 136 -1.97 9.99 -11.96
N THR A 137 -1.13 9.06 -12.42
CA THR A 137 0.25 8.90 -11.93
C THR A 137 1.21 9.56 -12.90
N ILE A 138 2.14 10.36 -12.41
CA ILE A 138 3.20 11.02 -13.16
C ILE A 138 4.50 10.27 -12.93
#